data_f5cd31436a239c50f012e70e628d6a90
#
_entry.id   f5cd31436a239c50f012e70e628d6a90
#
_cell.length_a   1.000
_cell.length_b   1.000
_cell.length_c   1.000
_cell.angle_alpha   90.00
_cell.angle_beta   90.00
_cell.angle_gamma   90.00
#
_symmetry.space_group_name_H-M   'P 1'
#
loop_
_entity.id
_entity.type
_entity.pdbx_description
1 polymer ?
#
loop_
_entity_poly.entity_id
_entity_poly.type
_entity_poly.pdbx_seq_one_letter_code
_entity_poly.pdbx_strand_id
1 'polypeptide(L)'
;GDPAAPVKTETGKDSVTAKADVLPSFRGGPERLAEYLRVNLRYPKEEVAAGTEGRVVVRMVISKTGEVREPEIVQSLSPACDAEVIRIVRAMPRWKPGKSGGQPVNVYFTLPVTFRLPK
;
A
#
# COMPACT_ATOMS: atom_id res chain seq x y z
N GLY A 1 18.15 13.35 -9.47
CA GLY A 1 18.15 13.12 -9.49
C GLY A 1 18.18 12.92 -9.35
N ASP A 2 18.27 12.86 -9.39
CA ASP A 2 18.31 12.52 -9.24
C ASP A 2 17.90 12.29 -8.96
N PRO A 3 17.78 12.19 -9.34
CA PRO A 3 17.37 11.83 -8.98
C PRO A 3 17.23 11.59 -8.23
N ALA A 4 17.27 11.52 -8.07
CA ALA A 4 17.13 11.24 -7.36
C ALA A 4 17.18 11.07 -6.58
N ALA A 5 17.31 11.12 -6.37
CA ALA A 5 17.35 10.92 -5.63
C ALA A 5 17.30 10.81 -4.83
N PRO A 6 17.23 10.68 -4.61
CA PRO A 6 17.19 10.52 -3.65
C PRO A 6 17.45 10.54 -2.78
N VAL A 7 17.63 10.62 -2.63
CA VAL A 7 17.89 10.64 -1.92
C VAL A 7 18.04 10.96 -0.89
N LYS A 8 17.87 11.03 -0.53
CA LYS A 8 17.93 11.29 0.43
C LYS A 8 18.10 10.59 1.27
N THR A 9 18.46 10.25 1.43
CA THR A 9 18.76 9.52 2.05
C THR A 9 19.03 9.85 3.25
N GLU A 10 18.69 10.15 3.76
CA GLU A 10 18.93 10.51 4.72
C GLU A 10 18.95 9.83 5.74
N THR A 11 19.43 9.93 6.49
CA THR A 11 19.54 9.29 7.63
C THR A 11 18.75 10.00 8.58
N GLY A 12 18.33 9.51 9.56
CA GLY A 12 17.57 10.16 10.53
C GLY A 12 16.13 9.79 10.45
N LYS A 13 15.27 10.54 11.12
CA LYS A 13 13.94 10.10 11.41
C LYS A 13 13.00 10.05 10.22
N ASP A 14 13.38 10.73 9.14
CA ASP A 14 12.53 10.75 7.95
C ASP A 14 12.94 9.71 6.93
N SER A 15 13.99 8.95 7.20
CA SER A 15 14.43 7.89 6.31
C SER A 15 13.35 6.83 6.18
N VAL A 16 13.25 6.24 4.99
CA VAL A 16 12.35 5.12 4.74
C VAL A 16 13.19 3.93 4.35
N THR A 17 12.96 2.79 4.98
CA THR A 17 13.72 1.59 4.69
C THR A 17 12.88 0.58 3.93
N ALA A 18 13.52 -0.20 3.07
CA ALA A 18 12.88 -1.34 2.43
C ALA A 18 12.98 -2.58 3.31
N LYS A 19 13.81 -2.55 4.34
CA LYS A 19 14.02 -3.68 5.23
C LYS A 19 13.91 -3.21 6.67
N ALA A 20 13.19 -3.95 7.46
CA ALA A 20 13.07 -3.69 8.89
C ALA A 20 13.15 -5.02 9.60
N ASP A 21 13.58 -5.00 10.86
CA ASP A 21 13.62 -6.23 11.65
C ASP A 21 12.22 -6.77 11.87
N VAL A 22 11.26 -5.87 12.09
CA VAL A 22 9.86 -6.22 12.22
C VAL A 22 9.12 -5.46 11.13
N LEU A 23 8.40 -6.19 10.28
CA LEU A 23 7.66 -5.56 9.19
C LEU A 23 6.38 -4.92 9.73
N PRO A 24 5.91 -3.86 9.08
CA PRO A 24 4.62 -3.29 9.48
C PRO A 24 3.51 -4.29 9.20
N SER A 25 2.44 -4.20 9.97
CA SER A 25 1.30 -5.10 9.78
C SER A 25 0.01 -4.35 9.97
N PHE A 26 -1.00 -4.76 9.19
CA PHE A 26 -2.35 -4.23 9.34
C PHE A 26 -2.89 -4.68 10.70
N ARG A 27 -3.63 -3.80 11.35
CA ARG A 27 -4.18 -4.13 12.66
C ARG A 27 -5.12 -5.32 12.54
N GLY A 28 -4.88 -6.35 13.33
CA GLY A 28 -5.62 -7.59 13.26
C GLY A 28 -5.04 -8.60 12.29
N GLY A 29 -3.92 -8.26 11.61
CA GLY A 29 -3.18 -9.20 10.79
C GLY A 29 -3.63 -9.28 9.35
N PRO A 30 -3.05 -10.22 8.59
CA PRO A 30 -3.34 -10.33 7.15
C PRO A 30 -4.80 -10.63 6.84
N GLU A 31 -5.48 -11.36 7.71
CA GLU A 31 -6.89 -11.69 7.49
C GLU A 31 -7.76 -10.44 7.58
N ARG A 32 -7.42 -9.52 8.49
CA ARG A 32 -8.16 -8.27 8.58
C ARG A 32 -7.89 -7.37 7.39
N LEU A 33 -6.66 -7.38 6.89
CA LEU A 33 -6.35 -6.63 5.69
C LEU A 33 -7.15 -7.16 4.50
N ALA A 34 -7.20 -8.48 4.35
CA ALA A 34 -7.98 -9.09 3.28
C ALA A 34 -9.45 -8.72 3.40
N GLU A 35 -9.98 -8.73 4.62
CA GLU A 35 -11.37 -8.35 4.85
C GLU A 35 -11.61 -6.88 4.52
N TYR A 36 -10.68 -6.00 4.92
CA TYR A 36 -10.79 -4.59 4.62
C TYR A 36 -10.89 -4.36 3.12
N LEU A 37 -10.04 -5.04 2.35
CA LEU A 37 -10.05 -4.92 0.91
C LEU A 37 -11.35 -5.44 0.33
N ARG A 38 -11.81 -6.60 0.79
CA ARG A 38 -13.02 -7.22 0.29
C ARG A 38 -14.25 -6.35 0.54
N VAL A 39 -14.31 -5.72 1.72
CA VAL A 39 -15.48 -4.92 2.11
C VAL A 39 -15.47 -3.56 1.44
N ASN A 40 -14.30 -2.95 1.25
CA ASN A 40 -14.22 -1.55 0.86
C ASN A 40 -13.88 -1.33 -0.61
N LEU A 41 -13.31 -2.33 -1.29
CA LEU A 41 -12.94 -2.20 -2.68
C LEU A 41 -14.19 -2.17 -3.55
N ARG A 42 -14.30 -1.13 -4.37
CA ARG A 42 -15.41 -1.00 -5.31
C ARG A 42 -14.90 -1.28 -6.71
N TYR A 43 -15.58 -2.19 -7.39
CA TYR A 43 -15.24 -2.48 -8.76
C TYR A 43 -15.78 -1.35 -9.64
N PRO A 44 -14.93 -0.63 -10.38
CA PRO A 44 -15.46 0.43 -11.24
C PRO A 44 -16.42 -0.14 -12.27
N LYS A 45 -17.54 0.55 -12.49
CA LYS A 45 -18.61 0.05 -13.35
C LYS A 45 -18.13 -0.19 -14.78
N GLU A 46 -17.30 0.72 -15.28
CA GLU A 46 -16.80 0.59 -16.64
C GLU A 46 -15.90 -0.63 -16.77
N GLU A 47 -15.22 -1.02 -15.70
CA GLU A 47 -14.35 -2.19 -15.76
C GLU A 47 -15.15 -3.48 -15.65
N VAL A 48 -16.25 -3.45 -14.90
CA VAL A 48 -17.17 -4.60 -14.87
C VAL A 48 -17.72 -4.83 -16.29
N ALA A 49 -18.16 -3.75 -16.93
CA ALA A 49 -18.72 -3.85 -18.28
C ALA A 49 -17.69 -4.36 -19.28
N ALA A 50 -16.44 -3.98 -19.10
CA ALA A 50 -15.36 -4.41 -19.99
C ALA A 50 -14.82 -5.80 -19.67
N GLY A 51 -15.22 -6.38 -18.53
CA GLY A 51 -14.72 -7.68 -18.12
C GLY A 51 -13.28 -7.64 -17.65
N THR A 52 -12.83 -6.49 -17.13
CA THR A 52 -11.43 -6.30 -16.74
C THR A 52 -11.14 -7.04 -15.46
N GLU A 53 -10.14 -7.91 -15.49
CA GLU A 53 -9.67 -8.62 -14.31
C GLU A 53 -8.15 -8.55 -14.25
N GLY A 54 -7.60 -8.61 -13.05
CA GLY A 54 -6.16 -8.60 -12.90
C GLY A 54 -5.79 -8.01 -11.56
N ARG A 55 -4.59 -7.46 -11.50
CA ARG A 55 -4.00 -7.05 -10.26
C ARG A 55 -3.38 -5.67 -10.38
N VAL A 56 -3.66 -4.82 -9.39
CA VAL A 56 -2.96 -3.57 -9.20
C VAL A 56 -1.97 -3.79 -8.07
N VAL A 57 -0.73 -3.37 -8.26
CA VAL A 57 0.26 -3.43 -7.18
C VAL A 57 0.58 -1.99 -6.77
N VAL A 58 0.40 -1.70 -5.50
CA VAL A 58 0.65 -0.38 -4.95
C VAL A 58 1.77 -0.47 -3.93
N ARG A 59 2.69 0.49 -3.97
CA ARG A 59 3.71 0.63 -2.95
C ARG A 59 3.38 1.86 -2.13
N MET A 60 3.53 1.75 -0.81
CA MET A 60 3.23 2.83 0.10
C MET A 60 4.28 2.86 1.20
N VAL A 61 4.32 3.95 1.93
CA VAL A 61 5.14 4.05 3.12
C VAL A 61 4.22 3.85 4.31
N ILE A 62 4.56 2.89 5.18
CA ILE A 62 3.93 2.80 6.49
C ILE A 62 4.84 3.53 7.44
N SER A 63 4.38 4.66 7.93
CA SER A 63 5.23 5.55 8.71
C SER A 63 5.49 4.96 10.09
N LYS A 64 6.46 5.53 10.78
CA LYS A 64 6.79 5.09 12.14
C LYS A 64 5.63 5.30 13.11
N THR A 65 4.61 6.07 12.73
CA THR A 65 3.40 6.21 13.52
C THR A 65 2.25 5.37 12.97
N GLY A 66 2.51 4.55 11.94
CA GLY A 66 1.51 3.65 11.38
C GLY A 66 0.65 4.24 10.28
N GLU A 67 0.90 5.48 9.89
CA GLU A 67 0.12 6.12 8.84
C GLU A 67 0.55 5.62 7.48
N VAL A 68 -0.42 5.49 6.56
CA VAL A 68 -0.13 5.17 5.17
C VAL A 68 0.19 6.47 4.46
N ARG A 69 1.34 6.51 3.79
CA ARG A 69 1.80 7.71 3.08
C ARG A 69 2.27 7.34 1.69
N GLU A 70 2.15 8.30 0.79
CA GLU A 70 2.77 8.29 -0.54
C GLU A 70 2.46 7.01 -1.32
N PRO A 71 1.17 6.66 -1.47
CA PRO A 71 0.85 5.49 -2.28
C PRO A 71 1.21 5.72 -3.75
N GLU A 72 1.80 4.71 -4.34
CA GLU A 72 2.30 4.78 -5.71
C GLU A 72 1.97 3.48 -6.42
N ILE A 73 1.38 3.58 -7.61
CA ILE A 73 1.07 2.41 -8.41
C ILE A 73 2.35 1.93 -9.07
N VAL A 74 2.77 0.70 -8.75
CA VAL A 74 3.95 0.11 -9.37
C VAL A 74 3.59 -0.91 -10.43
N GLN A 75 2.36 -1.40 -10.44
CA GLN A 75 1.83 -2.21 -11.52
C GLN A 75 0.39 -1.81 -11.74
N SER A 76 0.11 -1.27 -12.91
CA SER A 76 -1.21 -0.77 -13.25
C SER A 76 -2.07 -1.87 -13.87
N LEU A 77 -3.37 -1.83 -13.60
CA LEU A 77 -4.34 -2.65 -14.31
C LEU A 77 -5.14 -1.78 -15.27
N SER A 78 -5.70 -0.69 -14.79
CA SER A 78 -6.40 0.29 -15.59
C SER A 78 -6.47 1.57 -14.78
N PRO A 79 -6.67 2.72 -15.44
CA PRO A 79 -6.75 3.97 -14.68
C PRO A 79 -7.83 3.95 -13.61
N ALA A 80 -8.99 3.38 -13.90
CA ALA A 80 -10.09 3.34 -12.93
C ALA A 80 -9.77 2.42 -11.76
N CYS A 81 -9.21 1.24 -12.02
CA CYS A 81 -8.83 0.32 -10.96
C CYS A 81 -7.70 0.90 -10.12
N ASP A 82 -6.72 1.53 -10.78
CA ASP A 82 -5.60 2.15 -10.06
C ASP A 82 -6.11 3.23 -9.12
N ALA A 83 -7.01 4.09 -9.59
CA ALA A 83 -7.56 5.16 -8.77
C ALA A 83 -8.32 4.60 -7.57
N GLU A 84 -9.05 3.52 -7.78
CA GLU A 84 -9.80 2.90 -6.69
C GLU A 84 -8.86 2.35 -5.62
N VAL A 85 -7.76 1.74 -6.03
CA VAL A 85 -6.77 1.22 -5.07
C VAL A 85 -6.16 2.36 -4.27
N ILE A 86 -5.81 3.47 -4.94
CA ILE A 86 -5.28 4.63 -4.22
C ILE A 86 -6.30 5.13 -3.19
N ARG A 87 -7.58 5.18 -3.58
CA ARG A 87 -8.63 5.64 -2.68
C ARG A 87 -8.71 4.80 -1.41
N ILE A 88 -8.75 3.46 -1.56
CA ILE A 88 -8.92 2.61 -0.39
C ILE A 88 -7.67 2.57 0.48
N VAL A 89 -6.49 2.71 -0.14
CA VAL A 89 -5.24 2.73 0.60
C VAL A 89 -5.16 3.99 1.45
N ARG A 90 -5.56 5.13 0.90
CA ARG A 90 -5.55 6.38 1.65
C ARG A 90 -6.55 6.40 2.80
N ALA A 91 -7.59 5.58 2.71
CA ALA A 91 -8.62 5.51 3.74
C ALA A 91 -8.31 4.49 4.83
N MET A 92 -7.19 3.79 4.74
CA MET A 92 -6.85 2.76 5.72
C MET A 92 -6.64 3.33 7.10
N PRO A 93 -7.03 2.59 8.15
CA PRO A 93 -6.67 2.95 9.51
C PRO A 93 -5.18 2.78 9.72
N ARG A 94 -4.69 3.25 10.86
CA ARG A 94 -3.28 3.12 11.18
C ARG A 94 -2.87 1.67 11.28
N TRP A 95 -1.69 1.40 10.76
CA TRP A 95 -1.04 0.10 10.84
C TRP A 95 -0.19 0.03 12.10
N LYS A 96 0.23 -1.17 12.44
CA LYS A 96 1.32 -1.33 13.39
C LYS A 96 2.60 -1.03 12.63
N PRO A 97 3.42 -0.08 13.10
CA PRO A 97 4.62 0.29 12.34
C PRO A 97 5.67 -0.81 12.39
N GLY A 98 6.52 -0.85 11.38
CA GLY A 98 7.69 -1.69 11.40
C GLY A 98 8.72 -1.17 12.38
N LYS A 99 9.68 -2.00 12.73
CA LYS A 99 10.71 -1.64 13.71
C LYS A 99 12.07 -2.09 13.24
N SER A 100 13.07 -1.32 13.62
CA SER A 100 14.47 -1.70 13.48
C SER A 100 15.18 -1.31 14.77
N GLY A 101 15.93 -2.26 15.32
CA GLY A 101 16.61 -2.02 16.59
C GLY A 101 15.66 -1.67 17.70
N GLY A 102 14.44 -2.21 17.68
CA GLY A 102 13.44 -1.94 18.69
C GLY A 102 12.70 -0.63 18.55
N GLN A 103 13.05 0.18 17.54
CA GLN A 103 12.44 1.50 17.34
C GLN A 103 11.54 1.50 16.13
N PRO A 104 10.38 2.19 16.17
CA PRO A 104 9.53 2.30 14.99
C PRO A 104 10.26 3.05 13.88
N VAL A 105 10.07 2.57 12.64
CA VAL A 105 10.70 3.17 11.48
C VAL A 105 9.69 3.28 10.36
N ASN A 106 9.99 4.17 9.40
CA ASN A 106 9.20 4.26 8.16
C ASN A 106 9.63 3.13 7.24
N VAL A 107 8.67 2.38 6.71
CA VAL A 107 8.98 1.19 5.89
C VAL A 107 8.15 1.22 4.62
N TYR A 108 8.77 0.91 3.49
CA TYR A 108 8.03 0.67 2.26
C TYR A 108 7.26 -0.64 2.37
N PHE A 109 6.03 -0.62 1.91
CA PHE A 109 5.20 -1.82 1.88
C PHE A 109 4.53 -1.92 0.52
N THR A 110 4.62 -3.11 -0.09
CA THR A 110 4.04 -3.34 -1.41
C THR A 110 2.85 -4.25 -1.25
N LEU A 111 1.71 -3.84 -1.82
CA LEU A 111 0.45 -4.54 -1.63
C LEU A 111 -0.16 -4.85 -3.00
N PRO A 112 -0.37 -6.13 -3.33
CA PRO A 112 -1.15 -6.48 -4.52
C PRO A 112 -2.62 -6.49 -4.19
N VAL A 113 -3.43 -5.92 -5.08
CA VAL A 113 -4.88 -5.88 -4.95
C VAL A 113 -5.48 -6.51 -6.19
N THR A 114 -6.22 -7.59 -6.01
CA THR A 114 -6.77 -8.36 -7.12
C THR A 114 -8.20 -7.93 -7.40
N PHE A 115 -8.47 -7.69 -8.67
CA PHE A 115 -9.82 -7.43 -9.18
C PHE A 115 -10.27 -8.67 -9.92
N ARG A 116 -11.33 -9.29 -9.44
CA ARG A 116 -11.87 -10.50 -10.03
C ARG A 116 -13.37 -10.42 -10.04
N LEU A 117 -13.95 -10.65 -11.21
CA LEU A 117 -15.39 -10.61 -11.35
C LEU A 117 -16.01 -11.87 -10.76
N PRO A 118 -17.19 -11.77 -10.15
CA PRO A 118 -17.89 -12.95 -9.65
C PRO A 118 -18.32 -13.83 -10.81
N LYS A 119 -18.36 -15.11 -10.57
CA LYS A 119 -18.80 -16.09 -11.58
C LYS A 119 -20.23 -16.45 -11.42
#